data_4e1ed24ee25951873b9804c34d469d3c
#
_entry.id   4e1ed24ee25951873b9804c34d469d3c
#
_cell.length_a   1.000
_cell.length_b   1.000
_cell.length_c   1.000
_cell.angle_alpha   90.00
_cell.angle_beta   90.00
_cell.angle_gamma   90.00
#
_symmetry.space_group_name_H-M   'P 1'
#
loop_
_entity.id
_entity.type
_entity.pdbx_description
1 polymer ?
#
loop_
_entity_poly.entity_id
_entity_poly.type
_entity_poly.pdbx_seq_one_letter_code
_entity_poly.pdbx_strand_id
1 'polypeptide(L)'
;MLKTYPVTHTDAEWRKLLSPEQFHIMREHGTERPGTCALLYEKRPGTFSCAGCDTPLFEGKVKFESGTGWPSFNEPIPGSVDTVTDRSYGMIRTEVNCATCGSHLGHVFNDGPPPTGLRYCINGVALNFTPAAAN
;
A
#
# COMPACT_ATOMS: atom_id res chain seq x y z
N MET A 1 -20.14 2.38 12.48
CA MET A 1 -20.44 3.11 11.24
C MET A 1 -19.42 2.74 10.18
N LEU A 2 -19.88 2.38 9.01
CA LEU A 2 -19.00 2.05 7.91
C LEU A 2 -18.44 3.32 7.30
N LYS A 3 -17.13 3.31 7.01
CA LYS A 3 -16.51 4.42 6.35
C LYS A 3 -16.88 4.43 4.87
N THR A 4 -17.19 5.63 4.34
CA THR A 4 -17.43 5.79 2.91
C THR A 4 -16.18 6.31 2.22
N TYR A 5 -15.97 5.89 0.97
CA TYR A 5 -14.82 6.28 0.18
C TYR A 5 -15.26 7.01 -1.09
N PRO A 6 -14.48 8.01 -1.56
CA PRO A 6 -14.83 8.73 -2.78
C PRO A 6 -14.93 7.84 -4.02
N VAL A 7 -14.15 6.77 -4.09
CA VAL A 7 -14.19 5.83 -5.22
C VAL A 7 -14.71 4.49 -4.70
N THR A 8 -15.79 4.02 -5.29
CA THR A 8 -16.40 2.72 -4.94
C THR A 8 -16.73 1.95 -6.21
N HIS A 9 -16.59 0.62 -6.13
CA HIS A 9 -16.94 -0.29 -7.22
C HIS A 9 -17.56 -1.56 -6.63
N THR A 10 -18.37 -2.25 -7.43
CA THR A 10 -18.83 -3.59 -7.07
C THR A 10 -17.67 -4.58 -7.20
N ASP A 11 -17.82 -5.77 -6.61
CA ASP A 11 -16.79 -6.81 -6.75
C ASP A 11 -16.57 -7.17 -8.23
N ALA A 12 -17.64 -7.22 -9.02
CA ALA A 12 -17.53 -7.50 -10.45
C ALA A 12 -16.71 -6.45 -11.17
N GLU A 13 -16.90 -5.17 -10.80
CA GLU A 13 -16.12 -4.08 -11.38
C GLU A 13 -14.65 -4.15 -10.97
N TRP A 14 -14.39 -4.43 -9.69
CA TRP A 14 -13.03 -4.59 -9.20
C TRP A 14 -12.30 -5.74 -9.90
N ARG A 15 -13.00 -6.85 -10.19
CA ARG A 15 -12.41 -7.99 -10.88
C ARG A 15 -12.03 -7.66 -12.32
N LYS A 16 -12.67 -6.66 -12.93
CA LYS A 16 -12.29 -6.18 -14.27
C LYS A 16 -11.11 -5.24 -14.24
N LEU A 17 -10.99 -4.44 -13.17
CA LEU A 17 -9.92 -3.44 -13.03
C LEU A 17 -8.62 -4.03 -12.52
N LEU A 18 -8.68 -5.08 -11.72
CA LEU A 18 -7.54 -5.66 -11.04
C LEU A 18 -7.26 -7.07 -11.55
N SER A 19 -5.98 -7.47 -11.50
CA SER A 19 -5.64 -8.88 -11.73
C SER A 19 -6.22 -9.72 -10.58
N PRO A 20 -6.34 -11.05 -10.76
CA PRO A 20 -6.79 -11.91 -9.66
C PRO A 20 -5.93 -11.78 -8.39
N GLU A 21 -4.62 -11.63 -8.53
CA GLU A 21 -3.74 -11.44 -7.38
C GLU A 21 -3.99 -10.09 -6.72
N GLN A 22 -4.13 -9.01 -7.50
CA GLN A 22 -4.44 -7.70 -6.96
C GLN A 22 -5.77 -7.69 -6.24
N PHE A 23 -6.79 -8.33 -6.82
CA PHE A 23 -8.11 -8.41 -6.20
C PHE A 23 -8.04 -9.12 -4.84
N HIS A 24 -7.34 -10.26 -4.80
CA HIS A 24 -7.20 -11.01 -3.55
C HIS A 24 -6.54 -10.16 -2.45
N ILE A 25 -5.49 -9.43 -2.79
CA ILE A 25 -4.75 -8.63 -1.81
C ILE A 25 -5.52 -7.37 -1.44
N MET A 26 -6.03 -6.64 -2.42
CA MET A 26 -6.60 -5.32 -2.20
C MET A 26 -8.04 -5.33 -1.73
N ARG A 27 -8.83 -6.33 -2.14
CA ARG A 27 -10.26 -6.39 -1.80
C ARG A 27 -10.61 -7.54 -0.88
N GLU A 28 -9.72 -8.52 -0.70
CA GLU A 28 -9.95 -9.67 0.17
C GLU A 28 -8.92 -9.76 1.31
N HIS A 29 -8.16 -8.68 1.55
CA HIS A 29 -7.18 -8.57 2.63
C HIS A 29 -6.08 -9.64 2.57
N GLY A 30 -5.67 -10.00 1.36
CA GLY A 30 -4.56 -10.93 1.17
C GLY A 30 -3.21 -10.27 1.40
N THR A 31 -2.16 -11.07 1.35
CA THR A 31 -0.77 -10.59 1.50
C THR A 31 0.08 -11.26 0.42
N GLU A 32 0.90 -10.48 -0.28
CA GLU A 32 1.83 -11.04 -1.25
C GLU A 32 2.96 -11.78 -0.53
N ARG A 33 3.59 -12.72 -1.23
CA ARG A 33 4.74 -13.43 -0.68
C ARG A 33 5.95 -12.49 -0.61
N PRO A 34 6.77 -12.57 0.48
CA PRO A 34 7.95 -11.70 0.58
C PRO A 34 8.89 -11.90 -0.60
N GLY A 35 9.44 -10.81 -1.11
CA GLY A 35 10.44 -10.84 -2.17
C GLY A 35 9.91 -11.13 -3.57
N THR A 36 8.58 -11.19 -3.77
CA THR A 36 8.02 -11.57 -5.06
C THR A 36 7.72 -10.40 -5.98
N CYS A 37 7.59 -9.18 -5.44
CA CYS A 37 7.25 -8.02 -6.27
C CYS A 37 8.48 -7.25 -6.73
N ALA A 38 8.55 -6.94 -8.03
CA ALA A 38 9.68 -6.18 -8.59
C ALA A 38 9.81 -4.79 -7.96
N LEU A 39 8.70 -4.18 -7.49
CA LEU A 39 8.75 -2.85 -6.86
C LEU A 39 9.51 -2.85 -5.54
N LEU A 40 9.76 -4.02 -4.95
CA LEU A 40 10.64 -4.12 -3.78
C LEU A 40 12.01 -3.50 -4.07
N TYR A 41 12.50 -3.67 -5.28
CA TYR A 41 13.84 -3.21 -5.68
C TYR A 41 13.83 -1.86 -6.38
N GLU A 42 12.66 -1.20 -6.48
CA GLU A 42 12.55 0.07 -7.18
C GLU A 42 13.22 1.18 -6.37
N LYS A 43 14.22 1.83 -6.94
CA LYS A 43 15.01 2.88 -6.28
C LYS A 43 14.99 4.22 -7.01
N ARG A 44 14.35 4.27 -8.17
CA ARG A 44 14.26 5.53 -8.92
C ARG A 44 13.37 6.52 -8.17
N PRO A 45 13.62 7.84 -8.29
CA PRO A 45 12.68 8.83 -7.78
C PRO A 45 11.37 8.73 -8.56
N GLY A 46 10.27 8.96 -7.87
CA GLY A 46 8.96 8.87 -8.49
C GLY A 46 7.86 8.73 -7.45
N THR A 47 6.70 8.28 -7.90
CA THR A 47 5.51 8.17 -7.06
C THR A 47 4.92 6.78 -7.13
N PHE A 48 4.58 6.23 -5.97
CA PHE A 48 3.86 4.97 -5.83
C PHE A 48 2.37 5.28 -5.60
N SER A 49 1.52 4.82 -6.49
CA SER A 49 0.08 5.09 -6.47
C SER A 49 -0.72 3.83 -6.26
N CYS A 50 -1.98 3.99 -5.81
CA CYS A 50 -2.88 2.86 -5.62
C CYS A 50 -3.22 2.21 -6.96
N ALA A 51 -3.00 0.90 -7.07
CA ALA A 51 -3.32 0.17 -8.29
C ALA A 51 -4.81 0.18 -8.62
N GLY A 52 -5.66 0.42 -7.62
CA GLY A 52 -7.12 0.41 -7.82
C GLY A 52 -7.70 1.73 -8.28
N CYS A 53 -7.12 2.85 -7.88
CA CYS A 53 -7.72 4.17 -8.18
C CYS A 53 -6.70 5.25 -8.57
N ASP A 54 -5.43 4.89 -8.68
CA ASP A 54 -4.32 5.80 -9.05
C ASP A 54 -4.05 6.95 -8.08
N THR A 55 -4.61 6.91 -6.89
CA THR A 55 -4.29 7.92 -5.87
C THR A 55 -2.82 7.84 -5.50
N PRO A 56 -2.05 8.94 -5.56
CA PRO A 56 -0.66 8.93 -5.09
C PRO A 56 -0.61 8.63 -3.59
N LEU A 57 0.21 7.64 -3.20
CA LEU A 57 0.26 7.15 -1.83
C LEU A 57 1.60 7.42 -1.14
N PHE A 58 2.70 7.13 -1.83
CA PHE A 58 4.04 7.27 -1.27
C PHE A 58 4.99 7.84 -2.31
N GLU A 59 5.90 8.70 -1.86
CA GLU A 59 6.96 9.19 -2.73
C GLU A 59 8.19 8.28 -2.61
N GLY A 60 8.91 8.12 -3.72
CA GLY A 60 10.09 7.25 -3.74
C GLY A 60 11.16 7.65 -2.72
N LYS A 61 11.25 8.94 -2.40
CA LYS A 61 12.25 9.46 -1.45
C LYS A 61 12.06 8.93 -0.03
N VAL A 62 10.86 8.44 0.32
CA VAL A 62 10.59 7.90 1.66
C VAL A 62 10.64 6.37 1.69
N LYS A 63 10.96 5.73 0.57
CA LYS A 63 11.15 4.29 0.50
C LYS A 63 12.51 3.91 1.06
N PHE A 64 12.56 2.83 1.83
CA PHE A 64 13.83 2.35 2.41
C PHE A 64 13.88 0.83 2.40
N GLU A 65 15.10 0.30 2.57
CA GLU A 65 15.35 -1.14 2.65
C GLU A 65 15.11 -1.63 4.06
N SER A 66 14.05 -2.41 4.26
CA SER A 66 13.70 -2.93 5.59
C SER A 66 14.18 -4.37 5.82
N GLY A 67 14.52 -5.08 4.75
CA GLY A 67 14.89 -6.49 4.83
C GLY A 67 13.71 -7.43 5.02
N THR A 68 12.48 -6.92 4.93
CA THR A 68 11.28 -7.74 5.20
C THR A 68 10.79 -8.51 3.97
N GLY A 69 11.17 -8.08 2.76
CA GLY A 69 10.66 -8.68 1.52
C GLY A 69 9.44 -7.98 0.95
N TRP A 70 9.01 -6.88 1.57
CA TRP A 70 7.94 -6.02 1.07
C TRP A 70 8.44 -4.59 0.92
N PRO A 71 7.92 -3.83 -0.08
CA PRO A 71 8.23 -2.40 -0.16
C PRO A 71 7.91 -1.69 1.16
N SER A 72 8.84 -0.87 1.63
CA SER A 72 8.71 -0.20 2.92
C SER A 72 8.93 1.30 2.77
N PHE A 73 8.11 2.08 3.48
CA PHE A 73 8.13 3.54 3.43
C PHE A 73 8.02 4.07 4.86
N ASN A 74 8.61 5.24 5.13
CA ASN A 74 8.52 5.77 6.49
C ASN A 74 7.36 6.76 6.69
N GLU A 75 6.73 7.24 5.62
CA GLU A 75 5.53 8.07 5.73
C GLU A 75 4.76 8.08 4.41
N PRO A 76 3.42 8.21 4.46
CA PRO A 76 2.63 8.38 3.24
C PRO A 76 2.53 9.84 2.84
N ILE A 77 2.04 10.09 1.62
CA ILE A 77 1.60 11.43 1.23
C ILE A 77 0.43 11.80 2.14
N PRO A 78 0.41 13.02 2.73
CA PRO A 78 -0.64 13.38 3.69
C PRO A 78 -2.04 13.17 3.13
N GLY A 79 -2.90 12.51 3.91
CA GLY A 79 -4.29 12.25 3.53
C GLY A 79 -4.51 11.11 2.56
N SER A 80 -3.45 10.42 2.12
CA SER A 80 -3.58 9.38 1.09
C SER A 80 -4.01 8.03 1.64
N VAL A 81 -3.78 7.75 2.92
CA VAL A 81 -4.10 6.47 3.53
C VAL A 81 -4.90 6.63 4.80
N ASP A 82 -5.64 5.58 5.14
CA ASP A 82 -6.32 5.42 6.43
C ASP A 82 -5.74 4.23 7.15
N THR A 83 -5.87 4.24 8.48
CA THR A 83 -5.44 3.11 9.29
C THR A 83 -6.59 2.57 10.12
N VAL A 84 -6.63 1.25 10.28
CA VAL A 84 -7.61 0.59 11.15
C VAL A 84 -6.91 -0.51 11.93
N THR A 85 -7.45 -0.85 13.11
CA THR A 85 -6.91 -1.94 13.91
C THR A 85 -7.29 -3.27 13.29
N ASP A 86 -6.29 -4.12 13.05
CA ASP A 86 -6.45 -5.47 12.52
C ASP A 86 -6.17 -6.48 13.62
N ARG A 87 -7.18 -7.28 13.98
CA ARG A 87 -7.07 -8.28 15.05
C ARG A 87 -7.06 -9.71 14.53
N SER A 88 -6.79 -9.90 13.24
CA SER A 88 -6.79 -11.22 12.63
C SER A 88 -5.59 -12.07 13.11
N TYR A 89 -5.73 -13.38 13.02
CA TYR A 89 -4.66 -14.35 13.33
C TYR A 89 -4.12 -14.23 14.77
N GLY A 90 -4.95 -13.77 15.73
CA GLY A 90 -4.52 -13.61 17.11
C GLY A 90 -3.52 -12.49 17.34
N MET A 91 -3.29 -11.65 16.34
CA MET A 91 -2.36 -10.52 16.44
C MET A 91 -3.14 -9.20 16.44
N ILE A 92 -2.52 -8.17 17.00
CA ILE A 92 -3.04 -6.81 16.92
C ILE A 92 -2.07 -6.01 16.08
N ARG A 93 -2.51 -5.58 14.90
CA ARG A 93 -1.70 -4.81 13.96
C ARG A 93 -2.49 -3.59 13.49
N THR A 94 -1.81 -2.64 12.87
CA THR A 94 -2.46 -1.48 12.25
C THR A 94 -2.45 -1.67 10.74
N GLU A 95 -3.64 -1.85 10.18
CA GLU A 95 -3.82 -2.02 8.74
C GLU A 95 -3.82 -0.67 8.04
N VAL A 96 -3.22 -0.61 6.85
CA VAL A 96 -3.15 0.60 6.01
C VAL A 96 -4.00 0.38 4.77
N ASN A 97 -4.95 1.29 4.53
CA ASN A 97 -5.85 1.24 3.39
C ASN A 97 -5.76 2.54 2.59
N CYS A 98 -6.06 2.46 1.29
CA CYS A 98 -6.17 3.66 0.46
C CYS A 98 -7.34 4.52 0.93
N ALA A 99 -7.11 5.80 1.23
CA ALA A 99 -8.15 6.69 1.71
C ALA A 99 -9.18 7.02 0.63
N THR A 100 -8.88 6.79 -0.64
CA THR A 100 -9.76 7.12 -1.76
C THR A 100 -10.69 5.97 -2.12
N CYS A 101 -10.20 4.74 -2.21
CA CYS A 101 -11.01 3.60 -2.63
C CYS A 101 -11.16 2.49 -1.59
N GLY A 102 -10.48 2.63 -0.44
CA GLY A 102 -10.58 1.66 0.64
C GLY A 102 -9.84 0.36 0.43
N SER A 103 -9.04 0.23 -0.63
CA SER A 103 -8.30 -0.99 -0.88
C SER A 103 -7.25 -1.25 0.19
N HIS A 104 -7.13 -2.51 0.60
CA HIS A 104 -6.09 -2.92 1.55
C HIS A 104 -4.71 -2.79 0.90
N LEU A 105 -3.78 -2.13 1.57
CA LEU A 105 -2.44 -1.91 1.07
C LEU A 105 -1.40 -2.71 1.85
N GLY A 106 -1.52 -2.76 3.15
CA GLY A 106 -0.56 -3.43 4.01
C GLY A 106 -0.77 -3.06 5.47
N HIS A 107 0.33 -2.95 6.21
CA HIS A 107 0.30 -2.63 7.63
C HIS A 107 1.39 -1.63 7.97
N VAL A 108 1.24 -0.91 9.09
CA VAL A 108 2.26 0.00 9.59
C VAL A 108 2.73 -0.46 10.96
N PHE A 109 4.04 -0.38 11.19
CA PHE A 109 4.71 -0.79 12.42
C PHE A 109 5.53 0.38 12.97
N ASN A 110 5.89 0.32 14.26
CA ASN A 110 6.63 1.39 14.93
C ASN A 110 8.13 1.11 15.02
N ASP A 111 8.66 0.26 14.16
CA ASP A 111 10.07 -0.11 14.11
C ASP A 111 10.77 0.43 12.87
N GLY A 112 10.38 1.61 12.44
CA GLY A 112 10.94 2.26 11.25
C GLY A 112 12.02 3.27 11.58
N PRO A 113 12.62 3.88 10.52
CA PRO A 113 13.69 4.85 10.69
C PRO A 113 13.14 6.23 11.11
N PRO A 114 14.02 7.08 11.69
CA PRO A 114 13.63 8.48 11.90
C PRO A 114 13.39 9.16 10.54
N PRO A 115 12.61 10.27 10.47
CA PRO A 115 12.07 11.00 11.60
C PRO A 115 10.77 10.44 12.18
N THR A 116 10.01 9.62 11.43
CA THR A 116 8.72 9.16 11.90
C THR A 116 8.79 7.98 12.87
N GLY A 117 9.82 7.15 12.77
CA GLY A 117 9.90 5.89 13.51
C GLY A 117 8.91 4.84 13.01
N LEU A 118 8.27 5.07 11.87
CA LEU A 118 7.25 4.18 11.32
C LEU A 118 7.77 3.41 10.12
N ARG A 119 7.26 2.19 9.96
CA ARG A 119 7.52 1.36 8.78
C ARG A 119 6.17 0.95 8.18
N TYR A 120 5.83 1.58 7.05
CA TYR A 120 4.68 1.21 6.25
C TYR A 120 5.10 0.07 5.33
N CYS A 121 4.68 -1.15 5.67
CA CYS A 121 5.02 -2.36 4.94
C CYS A 121 3.87 -2.65 3.97
N ILE A 122 4.10 -2.43 2.67
CA ILE A 122 3.03 -2.37 1.68
C ILE A 122 3.20 -3.49 0.66
N ASN A 123 2.08 -4.10 0.26
CA ASN A 123 2.08 -5.10 -0.81
C ASN A 123 2.38 -4.41 -2.14
N GLY A 124 3.46 -4.80 -2.80
CA GLY A 124 3.89 -4.13 -4.03
C GLY A 124 2.88 -4.27 -5.16
N VAL A 125 2.12 -5.38 -5.20
CA VAL A 125 1.09 -5.56 -6.25
C VAL A 125 -0.07 -4.59 -6.09
N ALA A 126 -0.24 -3.97 -4.91
CA ALA A 126 -1.25 -2.94 -4.68
C ALA A 126 -0.81 -1.57 -5.20
N LEU A 127 0.41 -1.45 -5.70
CA LEU A 127 1.00 -0.19 -6.13
C LEU A 127 1.32 -0.18 -7.61
N ASN A 128 1.20 1.01 -8.21
CA ASN A 128 1.79 1.34 -9.52
C ASN A 128 2.92 2.33 -9.26
N PHE A 129 4.01 2.21 -10.01
CA PHE A 129 5.12 3.14 -9.90
C PHE A 129 5.21 4.01 -11.14
N THR A 130 5.29 5.33 -10.94
CA THR A 130 5.51 6.30 -12.02
C THR A 130 6.83 7.00 -11.73
N PRO A 131 7.86 6.82 -12.59
CA PRO A 131 9.13 7.53 -12.39
C PRO A 131 8.94 9.04 -12.47
N ALA A 132 9.75 9.78 -11.71
CA ALA A 132 9.77 11.24 -11.82
C ALA A 132 10.21 11.63 -13.23
N ALA A 133 9.63 12.71 -13.74
CA ALA A 133 10.01 13.19 -15.07
C ALA A 133 11.48 13.56 -15.09
N ALA A 134 12.18 13.14 -16.13
CA ALA A 134 13.57 13.56 -16.36
C ALA A 134 13.57 15.00 -16.89
N ASN A 135 14.46 15.81 -16.35
CA ASN A 135 14.63 17.18 -16.80
C ASN A 135 15.94 17.34 -17.52
#